data_908a2d9497861f2c0c4e4272b124fadb
#
_entry.id   908a2d9497861f2c0c4e4272b124fadb
#
_cell.length_a   1.000
_cell.length_b   1.000
_cell.length_c   1.000
_cell.angle_alpha   90.00
_cell.angle_beta   90.00
_cell.angle_gamma   90.00
#
_symmetry.space_group_name_H-M   'P 1'
#
loop_
_entity.id
_entity.type
_entity.pdbx_description
1 polymer ?
#
loop_
_entity_poly.entity_id
_entity_poly.type
_entity_poly.pdbx_seq_one_letter_code
_entity_poly.pdbx_strand_id
1 'polypeptide(L)'
;MSEPIKIYGVPMSQAVRTVIWLLLNKKLPFELVVTVPGSPKGNGTRDPDYMKKFPNATIPGLEEPDTGFVLGESLAIMSYLCTKHGWTDLYPDNPEQ
;
A
#
# COMPACT_ATOMS: atom_id res chain seq x y z
N MET A 1 -15.15 10.41 11.82
CA MET A 1 -13.77 9.98 11.99
C MET A 1 -13.32 9.20 10.75
N SER A 2 -12.12 9.49 10.31
CA SER A 2 -11.61 8.78 9.14
C SER A 2 -11.12 7.39 9.51
N GLU A 3 -11.25 6.45 8.59
CA GLU A 3 -10.72 5.12 8.77
C GLU A 3 -9.25 5.09 8.37
N PRO A 4 -8.43 4.24 9.03
CA PRO A 4 -7.03 4.13 8.64
C PRO A 4 -6.91 3.57 7.22
N ILE A 5 -5.79 3.90 6.57
CA ILE A 5 -5.52 3.35 5.26
C ILE A 5 -5.32 1.84 5.37
N LYS A 6 -5.62 1.13 4.28
CA LYS A 6 -5.44 -0.31 4.22
C LYS A 6 -4.26 -0.65 3.33
N ILE A 7 -3.41 -1.54 3.80
CA ILE A 7 -2.30 -2.07 3.02
C ILE A 7 -2.58 -3.55 2.80
N TYR A 8 -2.67 -3.94 1.54
CA TYR A 8 -2.92 -5.32 1.15
C TYR A 8 -1.60 -6.01 0.87
N GLY A 9 -1.35 -7.12 1.54
CA GLY A 9 -0.13 -7.86 1.31
C GLY A 9 0.17 -8.84 2.42
N VAL A 10 1.37 -9.41 2.39
CA VAL A 10 1.86 -10.31 3.43
C VAL A 10 3.19 -9.79 3.97
N PRO A 11 3.43 -9.93 5.29
CA PRO A 11 4.67 -9.42 5.89
C PRO A 11 5.96 -10.04 5.34
N MET A 12 5.86 -11.21 4.72
CA MET A 12 7.02 -11.87 4.14
C MET A 12 7.51 -11.22 2.85
N SER A 13 6.67 -10.43 2.19
CA SER A 13 7.06 -9.73 0.98
C SER A 13 7.93 -8.53 1.32
N GLN A 14 9.10 -8.44 0.69
CA GLN A 14 9.98 -7.31 0.95
C GLN A 14 9.35 -5.99 0.53
N ALA A 15 8.63 -5.97 -0.58
CA ALA A 15 7.96 -4.75 -1.04
C ALA A 15 6.90 -4.30 -0.05
N VAL A 16 6.14 -5.25 0.52
CA VAL A 16 5.13 -4.93 1.53
C VAL A 16 5.81 -4.42 2.80
N ARG A 17 6.89 -5.06 3.22
CA ARG A 17 7.62 -4.64 4.43
C ARG A 17 8.15 -3.22 4.30
N THR A 18 8.60 -2.84 3.11
CA THR A 18 9.10 -1.49 2.87
C THR A 18 8.01 -0.45 3.13
N VAL A 19 6.80 -0.71 2.64
CA VAL A 19 5.67 0.19 2.87
C VAL A 19 5.30 0.22 4.35
N ILE A 20 5.23 -0.95 4.99
CA ILE A 20 4.89 -1.03 6.41
C ILE A 20 5.94 -0.29 7.25
N TRP A 21 7.22 -0.47 6.93
CA TRP A 21 8.30 0.21 7.64
C TRP A 21 8.13 1.73 7.58
N LEU A 22 7.79 2.26 6.40
CA LEU A 22 7.56 3.69 6.25
C LEU A 22 6.42 4.16 7.15
N LEU A 23 5.31 3.42 7.15
CA LEU A 23 4.15 3.81 7.93
C LEU A 23 4.43 3.74 9.43
N LEU A 24 5.15 2.72 9.88
CA LEU A 24 5.53 2.61 11.29
C LEU A 24 6.51 3.71 11.69
N ASN A 25 7.46 4.02 10.82
CA ASN A 25 8.46 5.06 11.09
C ASN A 25 7.79 6.42 11.25
N LYS A 26 6.78 6.68 10.42
CA LYS A 26 6.06 7.95 10.45
C LYS A 26 4.85 7.94 11.37
N LYS A 27 4.60 6.81 12.04
CA LYS A 27 3.49 6.65 12.99
C LYS A 27 2.13 6.95 12.37
N LEU A 28 1.96 6.64 11.09
CA LEU A 28 0.68 6.79 10.42
C LEU A 28 -0.13 5.52 10.62
N PRO A 29 -1.35 5.62 11.16
CA PRO A 29 -2.17 4.42 11.36
C PRO A 29 -2.52 3.72 10.06
N PHE A 30 -2.48 2.40 10.07
CA PHE A 30 -2.86 1.60 8.91
C PHE A 30 -3.37 0.24 9.36
N GLU A 31 -4.09 -0.41 8.48
CA GLU A 31 -4.55 -1.79 8.68
C GLU A 31 -3.89 -2.67 7.62
N LEU A 32 -3.23 -3.74 8.06
CA LEU A 32 -2.68 -4.72 7.13
C LEU A 32 -3.74 -5.77 6.83
N VAL A 33 -4.16 -5.84 5.57
CA VAL A 33 -5.11 -6.85 5.11
C VAL A 33 -4.31 -7.96 4.45
N VAL A 34 -4.19 -9.10 5.11
CA VAL A 34 -3.37 -10.21 4.61
C VAL A 34 -3.90 -10.65 3.25
N THR A 35 -3.03 -10.61 2.24
CA THR A 35 -3.40 -10.92 0.86
C THR A 35 -2.32 -11.83 0.26
N VAL A 36 -2.72 -13.03 -0.12
CA VAL A 36 -1.78 -14.06 -0.58
C VAL A 36 -1.54 -13.91 -2.08
N PRO A 37 -0.28 -13.73 -2.51
CA PRO A 37 0.01 -13.58 -3.94
C PRO A 37 -0.41 -14.82 -4.74
N GLY A 38 -1.12 -14.56 -5.84
CA GLY A 38 -1.51 -15.62 -6.77
C GLY A 38 -2.71 -16.45 -6.38
N SER A 39 -3.27 -16.23 -5.19
CA SER A 39 -4.40 -17.03 -4.74
C SER A 39 -5.71 -16.48 -5.32
N PRO A 40 -6.60 -17.37 -5.83
CA PRO A 40 -7.92 -16.95 -6.30
C PRO A 40 -8.97 -16.92 -5.19
N LYS A 41 -8.60 -17.30 -3.98
CA LYS A 41 -9.53 -17.35 -2.86
C LYS A 41 -9.65 -15.98 -2.20
N GLY A 42 -10.60 -15.85 -1.29
CA GLY A 42 -11.07 -14.61 -0.67
C GLY A 42 -10.02 -13.70 -0.09
N ASN A 43 -8.82 -13.95 0.13
CA ASN A 43 -7.79 -13.01 0.52
C ASN A 43 -6.54 -13.19 -0.33
N GLY A 44 -6.77 -13.43 -1.63
CA GLY A 44 -5.68 -13.58 -2.58
C GLY A 44 -5.71 -12.50 -3.63
N THR A 45 -4.57 -12.33 -4.33
CA THR A 45 -4.46 -11.30 -5.35
C THR A 45 -5.26 -11.61 -6.61
N ARG A 46 -5.66 -12.87 -6.80
CA ARG A 46 -6.48 -13.25 -7.95
C ARG A 46 -7.95 -13.40 -7.60
N ASP A 47 -8.32 -13.08 -6.37
CA ASP A 47 -9.73 -12.98 -6.00
C ASP A 47 -10.38 -11.85 -6.80
N PRO A 48 -11.59 -12.07 -7.37
CA PRO A 48 -12.23 -11.04 -8.19
C PRO A 48 -12.42 -9.70 -7.50
N ASP A 49 -12.72 -9.70 -6.20
CA ASP A 49 -12.88 -8.44 -5.48
C ASP A 49 -11.57 -7.68 -5.35
N TYR A 50 -10.47 -8.39 -5.15
CA TYR A 50 -9.16 -7.76 -5.10
C TYR A 50 -8.78 -7.19 -6.47
N MET A 51 -9.04 -7.96 -7.54
CA MET A 51 -8.67 -7.55 -8.89
C MET A 51 -9.47 -6.36 -9.38
N LYS A 52 -10.65 -6.12 -8.82
CA LYS A 52 -11.39 -4.90 -9.14
C LYS A 52 -10.64 -3.65 -8.68
N LYS A 53 -9.95 -3.75 -7.56
CA LYS A 53 -9.15 -2.63 -7.01
C LYS A 53 -7.75 -2.61 -7.60
N PHE A 54 -7.16 -3.77 -7.81
CA PHE A 54 -5.77 -3.90 -8.25
C PHE A 54 -5.68 -4.87 -9.43
N PRO A 55 -5.95 -4.40 -10.65
CA PRO A 55 -6.04 -5.29 -11.82
C PRO A 55 -4.78 -6.08 -12.13
N ASN A 56 -3.62 -5.60 -11.68
CA ASN A 56 -2.35 -6.30 -11.92
C ASN A 56 -2.18 -7.52 -11.03
N ALA A 57 -3.09 -7.72 -10.05
CA ALA A 57 -3.08 -8.87 -9.15
C ALA A 57 -1.76 -9.00 -8.39
N THR A 58 -1.19 -7.89 -7.95
CA THR A 58 0.08 -7.86 -7.22
C THR A 58 -0.09 -7.21 -5.85
N ILE A 59 0.89 -7.39 -4.99
CA ILE A 59 1.00 -6.71 -3.70
C ILE A 59 2.32 -5.93 -3.69
N PRO A 60 2.42 -4.86 -2.89
CA PRO A 60 1.41 -4.31 -1.99
C PRO A 60 0.34 -3.52 -2.74
N GLY A 61 -0.82 -3.36 -2.10
CA GLY A 61 -1.85 -2.45 -2.56
C GLY A 61 -2.21 -1.51 -1.42
N LEU A 62 -2.52 -0.26 -1.76
CA LEU A 62 -2.97 0.74 -0.78
C LEU A 62 -4.40 1.13 -1.11
N GLU A 63 -5.21 1.26 -0.09
CA GLU A 63 -6.57 1.77 -0.23
C GLU A 63 -6.83 2.81 0.84
N GLU A 64 -7.40 3.95 0.45
CA GLU A 64 -7.90 4.96 1.38
C GLU A 64 -9.41 4.80 1.47
N PRO A 65 -9.94 4.21 2.55
CA PRO A 65 -11.38 3.93 2.63
C PRO A 65 -12.24 5.18 2.57
N ASP A 66 -11.73 6.32 3.05
CA ASP A 66 -12.52 7.55 3.09
C ASP A 66 -12.87 8.06 1.69
N THR A 67 -12.01 7.83 0.71
CA THR A 67 -12.19 8.35 -0.64
C THR A 67 -12.38 7.27 -1.69
N GLY A 68 -12.07 6.02 -1.35
CA GLY A 68 -12.05 4.92 -2.31
C GLY A 68 -10.83 4.89 -3.20
N PHE A 69 -9.84 5.75 -2.94
CA PHE A 69 -8.61 5.78 -3.73
C PHE A 69 -7.80 4.51 -3.52
N VAL A 70 -7.33 3.91 -4.61
CA VAL A 70 -6.49 2.71 -4.56
C VAL A 70 -5.25 2.92 -5.42
N LEU A 71 -4.14 2.30 -5.00
CA LEU A 71 -2.86 2.45 -5.69
C LEU A 71 -2.03 1.18 -5.47
N GLY A 72 -1.48 0.63 -6.55
CA GLY A 72 -0.56 -0.50 -6.48
C GLY A 72 0.88 -0.05 -6.66
N GLU A 73 1.81 -1.00 -6.61
CA GLU A 73 3.24 -0.79 -6.78
C GLU A 73 3.88 -0.06 -5.59
N SER A 74 4.88 -0.73 -4.97
CA SER A 74 5.48 -0.20 -3.74
C SER A 74 6.12 1.17 -3.92
N LEU A 75 6.80 1.40 -5.04
CA LEU A 75 7.43 2.70 -5.27
C LEU A 75 6.39 3.80 -5.44
N ALA A 76 5.29 3.50 -6.15
CA ALA A 76 4.22 4.48 -6.32
C ALA A 76 3.55 4.78 -4.98
N ILE A 77 3.34 3.76 -4.15
CA ILE A 77 2.74 3.94 -2.83
C ILE A 77 3.63 4.81 -1.96
N MET A 78 4.94 4.53 -1.94
CA MET A 78 5.88 5.31 -1.15
C MET A 78 5.92 6.76 -1.60
N SER A 79 5.97 6.97 -2.92
CA SER A 79 5.97 8.31 -3.48
C SER A 79 4.69 9.08 -3.14
N TYR A 80 3.55 8.40 -3.27
CA TYR A 80 2.26 9.00 -2.97
C TYR A 80 2.18 9.45 -1.50
N LEU A 81 2.57 8.55 -0.59
CA LEU A 81 2.50 8.85 0.83
C LEU A 81 3.45 9.98 1.21
N CYS A 82 4.66 9.96 0.69
CA CYS A 82 5.64 11.00 0.99
C CYS A 82 5.19 12.35 0.45
N THR A 83 4.63 12.38 -0.74
CA THR A 83 4.14 13.63 -1.34
C THR A 83 2.93 14.16 -0.57
N LYS A 84 1.97 13.28 -0.28
CA LYS A 84 0.75 13.68 0.42
C LYS A 84 1.03 14.25 1.80
N HIS A 85 1.98 13.65 2.51
CA HIS A 85 2.27 14.02 3.90
C HIS A 85 3.49 14.92 4.05
N GLY A 86 4.13 15.27 2.94
CA GLY A 86 5.31 16.16 3.00
C GLY A 86 6.55 15.51 3.59
N TRP A 87 6.69 14.20 3.49
CA TRP A 87 7.83 13.46 4.05
C TRP A 87 9.00 13.50 3.07
N THR A 88 9.77 14.58 3.08
CA THR A 88 10.86 14.74 2.12
C THR A 88 12.18 14.16 2.60
N ASP A 89 12.26 13.76 3.85
CA ASP A 89 13.49 13.20 4.42
C ASP A 89 13.79 11.79 3.90
N LEU A 90 12.75 11.01 3.58
CA LEU A 90 12.92 9.65 3.09
C LEU A 90 12.72 9.54 1.58
N TYR A 91 12.00 10.47 0.99
CA TYR A 91 11.67 10.43 -0.43
C TYR A 91 11.59 11.86 -0.94
N PRO A 92 12.73 12.45 -1.30
CA PRO A 92 12.76 13.88 -1.66
C PRO A 92 11.95 14.18 -2.91
N ASP A 93 11.41 15.39 -2.97
CA ASP A 93 10.64 15.84 -4.12
C ASP A 93 11.50 16.02 -5.36
N ASN A 94 12.78 16.36 -5.15
CA ASN A 94 13.68 16.60 -6.26
C ASN A 94 14.27 15.26 -6.72
N PRO A 95 13.96 14.82 -7.95
CA PRO A 95 14.43 13.51 -8.41
C PRO A 95 15.94 13.43 -8.64
N GLU A 96 16.64 14.55 -8.57
CA GLU A 96 18.09 14.57 -8.72
C GLU A 96 18.82 14.31 -7.42
N GLN A 97 18.11 14.18 -6.33
CA GLN A 97 18.72 13.93 -5.03
C GLN A 97 18.62 12.49 -4.61
#